data_b3a05100308228eb3b4d162b4ea4b8b7
#
_entry.id   b3a05100308228eb3b4d162b4ea4b8b7
#
_cell.length_a   1.000
_cell.length_b   1.000
_cell.length_c   1.000
_cell.angle_alpha   90.00
_cell.angle_beta   90.00
_cell.angle_gamma   90.00
#
_symmetry.space_group_name_H-M   'P 1'
#
loop_
_entity.id
_entity.type
_entity.pdbx_description
1 polymer ?
#
loop_
_entity_poly.entity_id
_entity_poly.type
_entity_poly.pdbx_seq_one_letter_code
_entity_poly.pdbx_strand_id
1 'polypeptide(L)'
;MDSNLMHALGEAAGLAGGALGTIMGIPQVMRIRKLGHSDGVSLLPWLLLCITYSAWFTYGCMLVSPALIVSNLLTYIVGAFVIVAIRGNKLSSYAIMAGISVVTSAFVLNAPEVLIQALLVVLTFSRLPQLLVSWKNRKRNQATAISLGSLFIALTGATLWMLYSVLTEHPFFIVTTSLAIGLSLTTFLIEWRIASRARLTLALANE
;
A
#
# COMPACT_ATOMS: atom_id res chain seq x y z
N MET A 1 -25.74 18.78 3.16
CA MET A 1 -24.37 19.28 3.32
C MET A 1 -23.93 19.76 1.95
N ASP A 2 -23.18 20.84 1.85
CA ASP A 2 -22.72 21.37 0.55
C ASP A 2 -21.84 20.33 -0.14
N SER A 3 -22.10 20.06 -1.43
CA SER A 3 -21.35 19.07 -2.23
C SER A 3 -19.85 19.42 -2.33
N ASN A 4 -19.53 20.70 -2.40
CA ASN A 4 -18.15 21.17 -2.42
C ASN A 4 -17.43 20.88 -1.10
N LEU A 5 -18.11 21.03 0.03
CA LEU A 5 -17.54 20.69 1.34
C LEU A 5 -17.31 19.17 1.48
N MET A 6 -18.27 18.34 1.02
CA MET A 6 -18.13 16.87 1.00
C MET A 6 -16.90 16.45 0.20
N HIS A 7 -16.76 16.99 -1.01
CA HIS A 7 -15.62 16.70 -1.87
C HIS A 7 -14.30 17.13 -1.23
N ALA A 8 -14.21 18.34 -0.66
CA ALA A 8 -13.03 18.83 0.01
C ALA A 8 -12.62 17.97 1.24
N LEU A 9 -13.60 17.52 2.04
CA LEU A 9 -13.38 16.60 3.15
C LEU A 9 -12.91 15.23 2.66
N GLY A 10 -13.44 14.75 1.53
CA GLY A 10 -12.97 13.54 0.88
C GLY A 10 -11.51 13.64 0.47
N GLU A 11 -11.13 14.71 -0.24
CA GLU A 11 -9.74 14.95 -0.64
C GLU A 11 -8.80 15.05 0.58
N ALA A 12 -9.21 15.72 1.66
CA ALA A 12 -8.44 15.77 2.90
C ALA A 12 -8.26 14.38 3.54
N ALA A 13 -9.30 13.55 3.56
CA ALA A 13 -9.22 12.17 4.04
C ALA A 13 -8.28 11.33 3.18
N GLY A 14 -8.34 11.45 1.85
CA GLY A 14 -7.45 10.78 0.92
C GLY A 14 -5.98 11.19 1.11
N LEU A 15 -5.71 12.48 1.28
CA LEU A 15 -4.35 12.98 1.59
C LEU A 15 -3.83 12.41 2.92
N ALA A 16 -4.65 12.38 3.97
CA ALA A 16 -4.28 11.79 5.25
C ALA A 16 -3.99 10.27 5.12
N GLY A 17 -4.84 9.53 4.39
CA GLY A 17 -4.63 8.11 4.10
C GLY A 17 -3.34 7.85 3.31
N GLY A 18 -3.05 8.69 2.32
CA GLY A 18 -1.83 8.65 1.53
C GLY A 18 -0.58 8.97 2.34
N ALA A 19 -0.65 9.94 3.24
CA ALA A 19 0.44 10.26 4.16
C ALA A 19 0.81 9.05 5.04
N LEU A 20 -0.18 8.34 5.59
CA LEU A 20 0.05 7.09 6.35
C LEU A 20 0.72 6.03 5.47
N GLY A 21 0.26 5.85 4.23
CA GLY A 21 0.87 4.92 3.27
C GLY A 21 2.32 5.26 2.97
N THR A 22 2.63 6.54 2.78
CA THR A 22 3.99 7.04 2.51
C THR A 22 4.91 6.79 3.70
N ILE A 23 4.45 7.12 4.92
CA ILE A 23 5.22 6.94 6.17
C ILE A 23 5.60 5.47 6.37
N MET A 24 4.73 4.52 6.01
CA MET A 24 5.03 3.08 6.14
C MET A 24 6.23 2.61 5.33
N GLY A 25 6.57 3.26 4.22
CA GLY A 25 7.75 2.93 3.40
C GLY A 25 9.07 3.48 3.95
N ILE A 26 9.04 4.56 4.73
CA ILE A 26 10.24 5.26 5.22
C ILE A 26 11.14 4.36 6.09
N PRO A 27 10.63 3.56 7.05
CA PRO A 27 11.47 2.68 7.86
C PRO A 27 12.32 1.71 7.04
N GLN A 28 11.79 1.22 5.89
CA GLN A 28 12.55 0.33 5.01
C GLN A 28 13.75 1.04 4.38
N VAL A 29 13.55 2.28 3.90
CA VAL A 29 14.66 3.10 3.37
C VAL A 29 15.72 3.35 4.44
N MET A 30 15.28 3.75 5.64
CA MET A 30 16.18 4.03 6.77
C MET A 30 16.96 2.79 7.19
N ARG A 31 16.30 1.61 7.21
CA ARG A 31 16.96 0.34 7.58
C ARG A 31 18.04 -0.04 6.59
N ILE A 32 17.77 0.03 5.27
CA ILE A 32 18.76 -0.27 4.24
C ILE A 32 19.95 0.71 4.34
N ARG A 33 19.69 2.00 4.51
CA ARG A 33 20.74 3.01 4.70
C ARG A 33 21.60 2.75 5.93
N LYS A 34 20.97 2.39 7.05
CA LYS A 34 21.68 2.10 8.31
C LYS A 34 22.56 0.85 8.22
N LEU A 35 22.10 -0.18 7.52
CA LEU A 35 22.84 -1.43 7.33
C LEU A 35 23.93 -1.32 6.25
N GLY A 36 23.82 -0.37 5.33
CA GLY A 36 24.72 -0.23 4.17
C GLY A 36 24.56 -1.31 3.10
N HIS A 37 23.59 -2.23 3.25
CA HIS A 37 23.25 -3.29 2.29
C HIS A 37 21.75 -3.59 2.29
N SER A 38 21.29 -4.26 1.23
CA SER A 38 19.87 -4.60 1.02
C SER A 38 19.59 -6.11 1.09
N ASP A 39 20.49 -6.89 1.70
CA ASP A 39 20.35 -8.35 1.78
C ASP A 39 19.03 -8.74 2.46
N GLY A 40 18.34 -9.70 1.84
CA GLY A 40 17.03 -10.17 2.30
C GLY A 40 15.85 -9.28 1.86
N VAL A 41 16.08 -8.15 1.17
CA VAL A 41 15.01 -7.30 0.61
C VAL A 41 14.75 -7.70 -0.84
N SER A 42 13.56 -8.23 -1.12
CA SER A 42 13.14 -8.59 -2.48
C SER A 42 12.84 -7.33 -3.30
N LEU A 43 13.35 -7.28 -4.53
CA LEU A 43 13.11 -6.20 -5.48
C LEU A 43 11.69 -6.24 -6.06
N LEU A 44 11.15 -7.44 -6.33
CA LEU A 44 9.89 -7.63 -7.05
C LEU A 44 8.69 -6.88 -6.43
N PRO A 45 8.45 -6.93 -5.10
CA PRO A 45 7.37 -6.15 -4.48
C PRO A 45 7.48 -4.65 -4.76
N TRP A 46 8.70 -4.09 -4.76
CA TRP A 46 8.91 -2.66 -5.00
C TRP A 46 8.69 -2.26 -6.46
N LEU A 47 9.01 -3.14 -7.43
CA LEU A 47 8.65 -2.92 -8.83
C LEU A 47 7.13 -2.99 -9.04
N LEU A 48 6.43 -3.92 -8.38
CA LEU A 48 4.97 -3.97 -8.40
C LEU A 48 4.34 -2.71 -7.78
N LEU A 49 4.94 -2.17 -6.73
CA LEU A 49 4.51 -0.89 -6.16
C LEU A 49 4.74 0.29 -7.13
N CYS A 50 5.81 0.28 -7.93
CA CYS A 50 5.98 1.28 -8.99
C CYS A 50 4.83 1.23 -10.01
N ILE A 51 4.41 0.04 -10.44
CA ILE A 51 3.26 -0.13 -11.33
C ILE A 51 2.01 0.44 -10.64
N THR A 52 1.76 0.04 -9.40
CA THR A 52 0.58 0.44 -8.62
C THR A 52 0.49 1.96 -8.48
N TYR A 53 1.56 2.61 -8.04
CA TYR A 53 1.54 4.05 -7.80
C TYR A 53 1.54 4.86 -9.10
N SER A 54 2.18 4.36 -10.18
CA SER A 54 2.08 4.99 -11.51
C SER A 54 0.65 4.90 -12.06
N ALA A 55 -0.02 3.75 -11.90
CA ALA A 55 -1.40 3.59 -12.34
C ALA A 55 -2.35 4.53 -11.58
N TRP A 56 -2.29 4.53 -10.25
CA TRP A 56 -3.13 5.39 -9.40
C TRP A 56 -2.83 6.88 -9.57
N PHE A 57 -1.55 7.25 -9.74
CA PHE A 57 -1.16 8.63 -10.04
C PHE A 57 -1.77 9.10 -11.36
N THR A 58 -1.62 8.31 -12.43
CA THR A 58 -2.15 8.67 -13.75
C THR A 58 -3.67 8.74 -13.74
N TYR A 59 -4.33 7.77 -13.09
CA TYR A 59 -5.78 7.79 -12.94
C TYR A 59 -6.25 8.99 -12.09
N GLY A 60 -5.49 9.37 -11.06
CA GLY A 60 -5.72 10.59 -10.28
C GLY A 60 -5.59 11.87 -11.10
N CYS A 61 -4.64 11.92 -12.05
CA CYS A 61 -4.53 13.04 -12.99
C CYS A 61 -5.76 13.14 -13.91
N MET A 62 -6.30 12.01 -14.39
CA MET A 62 -7.53 11.98 -15.20
C MET A 62 -8.75 12.48 -14.42
N LEU A 63 -8.82 12.18 -13.12
CA LEU A 63 -9.91 12.62 -12.23
C LEU A 63 -9.68 14.01 -11.62
N VAL A 64 -8.50 14.60 -11.85
CA VAL A 64 -8.09 15.88 -11.22
C VAL A 64 -8.19 15.82 -9.68
N SER A 65 -7.85 14.66 -9.08
CA SER A 65 -7.88 14.46 -7.63
C SER A 65 -6.53 14.75 -6.98
N PRO A 66 -6.39 15.82 -6.19
CA PRO A 66 -5.17 16.13 -5.44
C PRO A 66 -4.72 14.99 -4.52
N ALA A 67 -5.67 14.31 -3.84
CA ALA A 67 -5.35 13.19 -2.95
C ALA A 67 -4.68 12.06 -3.70
N LEU A 68 -5.23 11.63 -4.83
CA LEU A 68 -4.64 10.56 -5.63
C LEU A 68 -3.28 10.97 -6.21
N ILE A 69 -3.16 12.19 -6.74
CA ILE A 69 -1.93 12.69 -7.36
C ILE A 69 -0.81 12.76 -6.32
N VAL A 70 -1.02 13.52 -5.24
CA VAL A 70 0.02 13.80 -4.25
C VAL A 70 0.43 12.54 -3.49
N SER A 71 -0.54 11.75 -3.02
CA SER A 71 -0.28 10.54 -2.24
C SER A 71 0.50 9.50 -3.03
N ASN A 72 0.10 9.24 -4.27
CA ASN A 72 0.77 8.23 -5.10
C ASN A 72 2.15 8.69 -5.56
N LEU A 73 2.33 9.99 -5.86
CA LEU A 73 3.63 10.55 -6.18
C LEU A 73 4.61 10.41 -5.01
N LEU A 74 4.20 10.80 -3.80
CA LEU A 74 5.06 10.71 -2.61
C LEU A 74 5.43 9.25 -2.29
N THR A 75 4.47 8.33 -2.36
CA THR A 75 4.72 6.93 -2.08
C THR A 75 5.58 6.29 -3.17
N TYR A 76 5.41 6.69 -4.44
CA TYR A 76 6.29 6.31 -5.54
C TYR A 76 7.74 6.75 -5.28
N ILE A 77 7.95 7.99 -4.85
CA ILE A 77 9.30 8.52 -4.52
C ILE A 77 9.96 7.68 -3.44
N VAL A 78 9.24 7.35 -2.36
CA VAL A 78 9.76 6.47 -1.29
C VAL A 78 10.11 5.08 -1.83
N GLY A 79 9.27 4.49 -2.67
CA GLY A 79 9.53 3.22 -3.34
C GLY A 79 10.76 3.27 -4.25
N ALA A 80 10.93 4.36 -4.98
CA ALA A 80 12.09 4.60 -5.86
C ALA A 80 13.39 4.63 -5.05
N PHE A 81 13.40 5.27 -3.87
CA PHE A 81 14.57 5.23 -2.98
C PHE A 81 14.93 3.81 -2.54
N VAL A 82 13.94 2.95 -2.27
CA VAL A 82 14.20 1.54 -1.92
C VAL A 82 14.78 0.79 -3.12
N ILE A 83 14.22 0.96 -4.32
CA ILE A 83 14.71 0.32 -5.54
C ILE A 83 16.16 0.72 -5.82
N VAL A 84 16.48 2.02 -5.72
CA VAL A 84 17.84 2.51 -5.90
C VAL A 84 18.77 1.95 -4.81
N ALA A 85 18.30 1.82 -3.57
CA ALA A 85 19.07 1.23 -2.49
C ALA A 85 19.37 -0.27 -2.72
N ILE A 86 18.45 -1.02 -3.35
CA ILE A 86 18.62 -2.44 -3.69
C ILE A 86 19.53 -2.63 -4.91
N ARG A 87 19.31 -1.88 -5.98
CA ARG A 87 19.98 -2.05 -7.28
C ARG A 87 21.28 -1.24 -7.43
N GLY A 88 21.46 -0.27 -6.56
CA GLY A 88 22.49 0.77 -6.67
C GLY A 88 22.02 1.99 -7.47
N ASN A 89 22.73 3.10 -7.25
CA ASN A 89 22.51 4.36 -7.96
C ASN A 89 23.09 4.27 -9.38
N LYS A 90 22.41 3.58 -10.28
CA LYS A 90 22.81 3.32 -11.66
C LYS A 90 21.72 3.82 -12.61
N LEU A 91 22.14 4.27 -13.81
CA LEU A 91 21.20 4.70 -14.84
C LEU A 91 20.15 3.61 -15.15
N SER A 92 20.55 2.33 -15.15
CA SER A 92 19.64 1.20 -15.37
C SER A 92 18.52 1.11 -14.33
N SER A 93 18.74 1.53 -13.07
CA SER A 93 17.70 1.54 -12.04
C SER A 93 16.63 2.58 -12.35
N TYR A 94 17.05 3.77 -12.77
CA TYR A 94 16.13 4.84 -13.17
C TYR A 94 15.42 4.50 -14.49
N ALA A 95 16.12 3.92 -15.46
CA ALA A 95 15.54 3.52 -16.74
C ALA A 95 14.44 2.47 -16.57
N ILE A 96 14.61 1.47 -15.67
CA ILE A 96 13.58 0.48 -15.38
C ILE A 96 12.36 1.14 -14.75
N MET A 97 12.54 2.01 -13.74
CA MET A 97 11.43 2.71 -13.10
C MET A 97 10.70 3.62 -14.09
N ALA A 98 11.43 4.40 -14.88
CA ALA A 98 10.83 5.23 -15.90
C ALA A 98 10.08 4.41 -16.95
N GLY A 99 10.68 3.32 -17.45
CA GLY A 99 10.03 2.42 -18.41
C GLY A 99 8.73 1.82 -17.86
N ILE A 100 8.73 1.33 -16.62
CA ILE A 100 7.53 0.84 -15.94
C ILE A 100 6.47 1.94 -15.87
N SER A 101 6.86 3.15 -15.43
CA SER A 101 5.92 4.26 -15.26
C SER A 101 5.35 4.72 -16.61
N VAL A 102 6.17 4.84 -17.64
CA VAL A 102 5.72 5.23 -19.00
C VAL A 102 4.73 4.20 -19.55
N VAL A 103 5.06 2.90 -19.49
CA VAL A 103 4.20 1.83 -20.01
C VAL A 103 2.88 1.79 -19.23
N THR A 104 2.93 1.87 -17.90
CA THR A 104 1.74 1.86 -17.06
C THR A 104 0.86 3.08 -17.31
N SER A 105 1.46 4.28 -17.37
CA SER A 105 0.72 5.51 -17.64
C SER A 105 0.14 5.53 -19.05
N ALA A 106 0.90 5.07 -20.05
CA ALA A 106 0.39 4.95 -21.42
C ALA A 106 -0.81 3.99 -21.49
N PHE A 107 -0.77 2.87 -20.76
CA PHE A 107 -1.92 1.97 -20.67
C PHE A 107 -3.12 2.68 -20.05
N VAL A 108 -2.96 3.33 -18.88
CA VAL A 108 -4.06 4.01 -18.18
C VAL A 108 -4.66 5.16 -19.01
N LEU A 109 -3.85 5.87 -19.79
CA LEU A 109 -4.34 6.98 -20.63
C LEU A 109 -5.07 6.53 -21.89
N ASN A 110 -4.82 5.32 -22.39
CA ASN A 110 -5.33 4.86 -23.69
C ASN A 110 -6.29 3.66 -23.60
N ALA A 111 -6.33 2.93 -22.48
CA ALA A 111 -7.20 1.78 -22.33
C ALA A 111 -8.65 2.19 -22.05
N PRO A 112 -9.63 1.38 -22.43
CA PRO A 112 -11.01 1.55 -21.99
C PRO A 112 -11.10 1.53 -20.45
N GLU A 113 -12.01 2.33 -19.90
CA GLU A 113 -12.14 2.49 -18.44
C GLU A 113 -12.30 1.16 -17.69
N VAL A 114 -13.04 0.20 -18.25
CA VAL A 114 -13.22 -1.13 -17.66
C VAL A 114 -11.90 -1.88 -17.49
N LEU A 115 -10.94 -1.71 -18.40
CA LEU A 115 -9.62 -2.34 -18.29
C LEU A 115 -8.73 -1.62 -17.26
N ILE A 116 -8.84 -0.30 -17.17
CA ILE A 116 -8.16 0.48 -16.13
C ILE A 116 -8.67 0.04 -14.76
N GLN A 117 -9.98 -0.03 -14.58
CA GLN A 117 -10.60 -0.47 -13.33
C GLN A 117 -10.21 -1.91 -12.98
N ALA A 118 -10.19 -2.83 -13.94
CA ALA A 118 -9.73 -4.20 -13.75
C ALA A 118 -8.26 -4.25 -13.30
N LEU A 119 -7.37 -3.47 -13.92
CA LEU A 119 -5.97 -3.35 -13.50
C LEU A 119 -5.87 -2.88 -12.05
N LEU A 120 -6.57 -1.81 -11.67
CA LEU A 120 -6.52 -1.23 -10.33
C LEU A 120 -7.07 -2.21 -9.26
N VAL A 121 -8.11 -2.99 -9.59
CA VAL A 121 -8.60 -4.08 -8.74
C VAL A 121 -7.52 -5.16 -8.56
N VAL A 122 -6.92 -5.62 -9.66
CA VAL A 122 -5.82 -6.63 -9.60
C VAL A 122 -4.66 -6.13 -8.75
N LEU A 123 -4.26 -4.87 -8.89
CA LEU A 123 -3.20 -4.27 -8.09
C LEU A 123 -3.55 -4.19 -6.59
N THR A 124 -4.84 -4.09 -6.23
CA THR A 124 -5.28 -4.16 -4.83
C THR A 124 -4.97 -5.52 -4.20
N PHE A 125 -5.00 -6.61 -4.99
CA PHE A 125 -4.62 -7.96 -4.55
C PHE A 125 -3.11 -8.13 -4.32
N SER A 126 -2.27 -7.13 -4.57
CA SER A 126 -0.84 -7.16 -4.18
C SER A 126 -0.63 -7.39 -2.67
N ARG A 127 -1.65 -7.17 -1.84
CA ARG A 127 -1.67 -7.48 -0.40
C ARG A 127 -1.96 -8.95 -0.07
N LEU A 128 -2.47 -9.73 -1.04
CA LEU A 128 -2.86 -11.13 -0.84
C LEU A 128 -1.71 -12.04 -0.39
N PRO A 129 -0.48 -11.94 -0.92
CA PRO A 129 0.64 -12.75 -0.42
C PRO A 129 0.86 -12.63 1.07
N GLN A 130 0.73 -11.42 1.64
CA GLN A 130 0.85 -11.19 3.08
C GLN A 130 -0.24 -11.93 3.85
N LEU A 131 -1.49 -11.83 3.41
CA LEU A 131 -2.62 -12.55 4.01
C LEU A 131 -2.39 -14.08 3.98
N LEU A 132 -1.91 -14.62 2.84
CA LEU A 132 -1.65 -16.05 2.70
C LEU A 132 -0.54 -16.54 3.64
N VAL A 133 0.51 -15.74 3.83
CA VAL A 133 1.57 -16.05 4.81
C VAL A 133 1.01 -16.06 6.23
N SER A 134 0.25 -15.04 6.62
CA SER A 134 -0.41 -14.97 7.92
C SER A 134 -1.38 -16.14 8.12
N TRP A 135 -2.15 -16.48 7.09
CA TRP A 135 -3.06 -17.64 7.14
C TRP A 135 -2.33 -18.96 7.34
N LYS A 136 -1.21 -19.20 6.65
CA LYS A 136 -0.36 -20.40 6.85
C LYS A 136 0.17 -20.48 8.29
N ASN A 137 0.51 -19.32 8.87
CA ASN A 137 1.06 -19.22 10.21
C ASN A 137 0.01 -19.19 11.34
N ARG A 138 -1.29 -19.16 11.02
CA ARG A 138 -2.40 -18.96 11.99
C ARG A 138 -2.46 -19.94 13.16
N LYS A 139 -1.84 -21.12 13.02
CA LYS A 139 -1.78 -22.15 14.07
C LYS A 139 -0.48 -22.10 14.91
N ARG A 140 0.44 -21.18 14.60
CA ARG A 140 1.68 -21.04 15.37
C ARG A 140 1.42 -20.42 16.73
N ASN A 141 2.15 -20.88 17.74
CA ASN A 141 2.16 -20.30 19.09
C ASN A 141 3.32 -19.33 19.33
N GLN A 142 4.08 -19.00 18.29
CA GLN A 142 5.19 -18.05 18.35
C GLN A 142 4.81 -16.80 17.58
N ALA A 143 5.18 -15.64 18.10
CA ALA A 143 4.98 -14.38 17.41
C ALA A 143 5.65 -14.37 16.03
N THR A 144 4.99 -13.77 15.06
CA THR A 144 5.56 -13.52 13.72
C THR A 144 6.37 -12.22 13.74
N ALA A 145 7.20 -12.03 12.71
CA ALA A 145 7.95 -10.77 12.53
C ALA A 145 7.07 -9.59 12.06
N ILE A 146 5.76 -9.82 11.88
CA ILE A 146 4.83 -8.80 11.38
C ILE A 146 4.43 -7.86 12.52
N SER A 147 4.63 -6.57 12.31
CA SER A 147 4.24 -5.55 13.28
C SER A 147 2.72 -5.31 13.26
N LEU A 148 2.05 -5.56 14.38
CA LEU A 148 0.63 -5.21 14.54
C LEU A 148 0.40 -3.70 14.39
N GLY A 149 1.36 -2.87 14.83
CA GLY A 149 1.28 -1.42 14.65
C GLY A 149 1.27 -1.02 13.17
N SER A 150 2.12 -1.66 12.35
CA SER A 150 2.11 -1.42 10.89
C SER A 150 0.79 -1.85 10.24
N LEU A 151 0.22 -2.98 10.65
CA LEU A 151 -1.08 -3.43 10.16
C LEU A 151 -2.22 -2.50 10.59
N PHE A 152 -2.16 -1.98 11.81
CA PHE A 152 -3.12 -0.99 12.30
C PHE A 152 -3.05 0.32 11.50
N ILE A 153 -1.84 0.83 11.22
CA ILE A 153 -1.64 2.01 10.36
C ILE A 153 -2.18 1.74 8.95
N ALA A 154 -1.93 0.55 8.38
CA ALA A 154 -2.44 0.19 7.06
C ALA A 154 -3.97 0.16 7.03
N LEU A 155 -4.62 -0.37 8.08
CA LEU A 155 -6.07 -0.41 8.20
C LEU A 155 -6.65 0.99 8.35
N THR A 156 -6.04 1.84 9.18
CA THR A 156 -6.44 3.26 9.33
C THR A 156 -6.34 4.00 7.99
N GLY A 157 -5.24 3.81 7.25
CA GLY A 157 -5.08 4.39 5.92
C GLY A 157 -6.15 3.92 4.94
N ALA A 158 -6.48 2.61 4.94
CA ALA A 158 -7.55 2.07 4.08
C ALA A 158 -8.93 2.64 4.47
N THR A 159 -9.19 2.87 5.76
CA THR A 159 -10.44 3.50 6.23
C THR A 159 -10.53 4.96 5.78
N LEU A 160 -9.43 5.72 5.80
CA LEU A 160 -9.39 7.08 5.28
C LEU A 160 -9.62 7.12 3.75
N TRP A 161 -9.09 6.16 3.00
CA TRP A 161 -9.39 6.01 1.58
C TRP A 161 -10.84 5.61 1.32
N MET A 162 -11.47 4.83 2.21
CA MET A 162 -12.91 4.56 2.15
C MET A 162 -13.71 5.85 2.35
N LEU A 163 -13.32 6.67 3.33
CA LEU A 163 -13.97 7.96 3.56
C LEU A 163 -13.83 8.88 2.35
N TYR A 164 -12.64 8.95 1.74
CA TYR A 164 -12.43 9.59 0.44
C TYR A 164 -13.44 9.09 -0.60
N SER A 165 -13.54 7.76 -0.78
CA SER A 165 -14.37 7.12 -1.80
C SER A 165 -15.86 7.45 -1.66
N VAL A 166 -16.34 7.47 -0.40
CA VAL A 166 -17.76 7.76 -0.09
C VAL A 166 -18.05 9.26 -0.27
N LEU A 167 -17.16 10.13 0.24
CA LEU A 167 -17.38 11.58 0.19
C LEU A 167 -17.21 12.18 -1.22
N THR A 168 -16.42 11.53 -2.08
CA THR A 168 -16.27 11.92 -3.50
C THR A 168 -17.22 11.18 -4.44
N GLU A 169 -18.09 10.32 -3.89
CA GLU A 169 -19.13 9.59 -4.64
C GLU A 169 -18.60 8.74 -5.80
N HIS A 170 -17.40 8.10 -5.60
CA HIS A 170 -16.79 7.23 -6.60
C HIS A 170 -17.07 5.74 -6.31
N PRO A 171 -18.07 5.11 -6.95
CA PRO A 171 -18.45 3.72 -6.67
C PRO A 171 -17.32 2.72 -6.86
N PHE A 172 -16.49 2.93 -7.88
CA PHE A 172 -15.34 2.08 -8.14
C PHE A 172 -14.34 2.09 -6.98
N PHE A 173 -14.06 3.27 -6.39
CA PHE A 173 -13.17 3.36 -5.23
C PHE A 173 -13.76 2.72 -3.98
N ILE A 174 -15.08 2.77 -3.80
CA ILE A 174 -15.75 2.06 -2.70
C ILE A 174 -15.48 0.56 -2.81
N VAL A 175 -15.54 -0.02 -4.01
CA VAL A 175 -15.22 -1.45 -4.22
C VAL A 175 -13.76 -1.75 -3.91
N THR A 176 -12.81 -1.00 -4.47
CA THR A 176 -11.37 -1.24 -4.27
C THR A 176 -10.95 -1.03 -2.82
N THR A 177 -11.46 0.00 -2.15
CA THR A 177 -11.15 0.26 -0.74
C THR A 177 -11.83 -0.74 0.20
N SER A 178 -13.03 -1.24 -0.12
CA SER A 178 -13.66 -2.35 0.61
C SER A 178 -12.82 -3.61 0.55
N LEU A 179 -12.30 -3.97 -0.63
CA LEU A 179 -11.37 -5.09 -0.80
C LEU A 179 -10.09 -4.88 0.01
N ALA A 180 -9.50 -3.68 -0.05
CA ALA A 180 -8.30 -3.35 0.71
C ALA A 180 -8.50 -3.43 2.23
N ILE A 181 -9.64 -2.95 2.73
CA ILE A 181 -10.03 -3.06 4.15
C ILE A 181 -10.22 -4.54 4.51
N GLY A 182 -10.96 -5.31 3.72
CA GLY A 182 -11.21 -6.73 3.97
C GLY A 182 -9.91 -7.53 4.09
N LEU A 183 -8.97 -7.35 3.14
CA LEU A 183 -7.66 -8.00 3.16
C LEU A 183 -6.82 -7.56 4.37
N SER A 184 -6.78 -6.26 4.67
CA SER A 184 -6.00 -5.71 5.78
C SER A 184 -6.56 -6.11 7.13
N LEU A 185 -7.88 -6.05 7.32
CA LEU A 185 -8.56 -6.45 8.56
C LEU A 185 -8.39 -7.95 8.83
N THR A 186 -8.57 -8.79 7.80
CA THR A 186 -8.38 -10.24 7.96
C THR A 186 -6.94 -10.55 8.36
N THR A 187 -5.95 -9.92 7.72
CA THR A 187 -4.54 -10.09 8.08
C THR A 187 -4.29 -9.63 9.52
N PHE A 188 -4.80 -8.47 9.91
CA PHE A 188 -4.66 -7.94 11.26
C PHE A 188 -5.26 -8.88 12.31
N LEU A 189 -6.47 -9.39 12.09
CA LEU A 189 -7.13 -10.30 13.04
C LEU A 189 -6.37 -11.62 13.21
N ILE A 190 -5.82 -12.17 12.12
CA ILE A 190 -4.99 -13.38 12.18
C ILE A 190 -3.73 -13.13 13.01
N GLU A 191 -2.99 -12.07 12.71
CA GLU A 191 -1.74 -11.73 13.39
C GLU A 191 -1.97 -11.35 14.86
N TRP A 192 -3.05 -10.65 15.15
CA TRP A 192 -3.44 -10.34 16.52
C TRP A 192 -3.73 -11.61 17.33
N ARG A 193 -4.43 -12.59 16.76
CA ARG A 193 -4.68 -13.90 17.40
C ARG A 193 -3.38 -14.68 17.64
N ILE A 194 -2.45 -14.68 16.68
CA ILE A 194 -1.13 -15.32 16.82
C ILE A 194 -0.35 -14.66 17.98
N ALA A 195 -0.28 -13.33 17.99
CA ALA A 195 0.43 -12.58 19.02
C ALA A 195 -0.19 -12.79 20.42
N SER A 196 -1.51 -12.83 20.51
CA SER A 196 -2.23 -13.08 21.78
C SER A 196 -1.95 -14.48 22.32
N ARG A 197 -1.95 -15.51 21.46
CA ARG A 197 -1.59 -16.89 21.87
C ARG A 197 -0.13 -16.98 22.32
N ALA A 198 0.78 -16.37 21.59
CA ALA A 198 2.20 -16.36 21.96
C ALA A 198 2.44 -15.73 23.34
N ARG A 199 1.74 -14.65 23.68
CA ARG A 199 1.81 -14.01 25.01
C ARG A 199 1.28 -14.93 26.11
N LEU A 200 0.15 -15.63 25.88
CA LEU A 200 -0.41 -16.58 26.84
C LEU A 200 0.55 -17.75 27.10
N THR A 201 1.15 -18.31 26.03
CA THR A 201 2.12 -19.40 26.16
C THR A 201 3.35 -18.98 26.99
N LEU A 202 3.84 -17.75 26.79
CA LEU A 202 4.96 -17.21 27.58
C LEU A 202 4.58 -16.94 29.05
N ALA A 203 3.37 -16.46 29.30
CA ALA A 203 2.89 -16.24 30.67
C ALA A 203 2.84 -17.57 31.47
N LEU A 204 2.26 -18.63 30.87
CA LEU A 204 2.17 -19.96 31.48
C LEU A 204 3.53 -20.68 31.65
N ALA A 205 4.54 -20.32 30.86
CA ALA A 205 5.87 -20.90 31.00
C ALA A 205 6.71 -20.25 32.12
N ASN A 206 6.26 -19.10 32.61
CA ASN A 206 6.94 -18.35 33.70
C ASN A 206 6.29 -18.55 35.09
N GLU A 207 5.19 -19.32 35.16
CA GLU A 207 4.56 -19.82 36.39
C GLU A 207 5.11 -21.21 36.76
#